data_99916567e904032f853923b2c82eafc5
#
_entry.id   99916567e904032f853923b2c82eafc5
#
_cell.length_a   1.000
_cell.length_b   1.000
_cell.length_c   1.000
_cell.angle_alpha   90.00
_cell.angle_beta   90.00
_cell.angle_gamma   90.00
#
_symmetry.space_group_name_H-M   'P 1'
#
loop_
_entity.id
_entity.type
_entity.pdbx_description
1 polymer ?
#
loop_
_entity_poly.entity_id
_entity_poly.type
_entity_poly.pdbx_seq_one_letter_code
_entity_poly.pdbx_strand_id
1 'polypeptide(L)'
;MANTQGTWVMVDAEIGTQGISTVSTVQNHPFGKIVRAKDVGATDYGEGEFIYVKGVASGAVGAWAGYEVEAGAQAGATILAVANGNYPLGLMVSLLDATTDFGWLQISGHGVGKALTLFGDNGVCYLTSTAGSVDDASVIGDVIHNAKGANGAANTVGDLAGEVDINRPYCENRVSLTN
;
A
#
# COMPACT_ATOMS: atom_id res chain seq x y z
N MET A 1 7.88 -17.91 5.20
CA MET A 1 6.67 -17.72 6.04
C MET A 1 5.95 -16.49 5.51
N ALA A 2 4.62 -16.51 5.45
CA ALA A 2 3.88 -15.29 5.11
C ALA A 2 4.07 -14.28 6.25
N ASN A 3 4.37 -13.03 5.92
CA ASN A 3 4.48 -11.95 6.89
C ASN A 3 3.09 -11.56 7.40
N THR A 4 3.00 -11.11 8.62
CA THR A 4 1.75 -10.73 9.26
C THR A 4 1.62 -9.22 9.28
N GLN A 5 0.44 -8.70 8.95
CA GLN A 5 0.16 -7.28 9.09
C GLN A 5 0.31 -6.81 10.54
N GLY A 6 0.82 -5.59 10.74
CA GLY A 6 0.96 -4.96 12.05
C GLY A 6 -0.38 -4.75 12.75
N THR A 7 -0.34 -4.65 14.07
CA THR A 7 -1.49 -4.26 14.91
C THR A 7 -1.43 -2.77 15.20
N TRP A 8 -2.10 -1.98 14.37
CA TRP A 8 -1.97 -0.53 14.35
C TRP A 8 -2.91 0.18 15.33
N VAL A 9 -2.36 1.05 16.17
CA VAL A 9 -3.09 1.94 17.07
C VAL A 9 -2.75 3.39 16.73
N MET A 10 -3.78 4.21 16.47
CA MET A 10 -3.61 5.63 16.17
C MET A 10 -3.00 6.39 17.35
N VAL A 11 -2.07 7.31 17.06
CA VAL A 11 -1.37 8.10 18.07
C VAL A 11 -1.90 9.54 18.18
N ASP A 12 -2.59 10.03 17.14
CA ASP A 12 -3.14 11.40 17.06
C ASP A 12 -4.55 11.42 16.44
N ALA A 13 -5.36 10.41 16.78
CA ALA A 13 -6.73 10.31 16.29
C ALA A 13 -7.71 11.17 17.09
N GLU A 14 -8.65 11.78 16.38
CA GLU A 14 -9.83 12.39 16.98
C GLU A 14 -10.82 11.31 17.50
N ILE A 15 -11.67 11.69 18.46
CA ILE A 15 -12.74 10.80 18.94
C ILE A 15 -13.64 10.39 17.76
N GLY A 16 -13.87 9.08 17.63
CA GLY A 16 -14.69 8.50 16.55
C GLY A 16 -13.94 8.23 15.25
N THR A 17 -12.59 8.37 15.22
CA THR A 17 -11.81 7.97 14.06
C THR A 17 -11.91 6.46 13.82
N GLN A 18 -12.21 6.07 12.57
CA GLN A 18 -12.27 4.66 12.16
C GLN A 18 -10.90 4.00 12.34
N GLY A 19 -10.85 2.84 12.99
CA GLY A 19 -9.62 2.09 13.22
C GLY A 19 -8.91 1.72 11.92
N ILE A 20 -7.57 1.66 11.94
CA ILE A 20 -6.73 1.39 10.76
C ILE A 20 -7.11 0.08 10.07
N SER A 21 -7.33 -0.98 10.83
CA SER A 21 -7.66 -2.30 10.28
C SER A 21 -9.17 -2.52 10.08
N THR A 22 -9.99 -1.46 10.24
CA THR A 22 -11.44 -1.54 10.13
C THR A 22 -11.89 -1.11 8.74
N VAL A 23 -12.78 -1.89 8.13
CA VAL A 23 -13.49 -1.54 6.90
C VAL A 23 -14.89 -1.05 7.27
N SER A 24 -15.38 -0.02 6.58
CA SER A 24 -16.73 0.51 6.74
C SER A 24 -17.40 0.62 5.37
N THR A 25 -18.69 0.39 5.30
CA THR A 25 -19.52 0.68 4.11
C THR A 25 -20.11 2.09 4.14
N VAL A 26 -19.79 2.85 5.19
CA VAL A 26 -20.17 4.26 5.33
C VAL A 26 -18.90 5.09 5.35
N GLN A 27 -18.88 6.17 4.58
CA GLN A 27 -17.76 7.11 4.59
C GLN A 27 -17.73 7.89 5.92
N ASN A 28 -16.75 7.57 6.78
CA ASN A 28 -16.62 8.17 8.11
C ASN A 28 -15.71 9.41 8.12
N HIS A 29 -14.86 9.57 7.11
CA HIS A 29 -13.90 10.68 7.03
C HIS A 29 -13.82 11.27 5.62
N PRO A 30 -13.35 12.52 5.48
CA PRO A 30 -12.98 13.06 4.19
C PRO A 30 -11.89 12.21 3.53
N PHE A 31 -11.99 11.99 2.22
CA PHE A 31 -10.92 11.35 1.47
C PHE A 31 -9.63 12.16 1.56
N GLY A 32 -8.51 11.47 1.60
CA GLY A 32 -7.21 12.11 1.77
C GLY A 32 -6.88 12.49 3.21
N LYS A 33 -7.77 12.25 4.20
CA LYS A 33 -7.42 12.42 5.62
C LYS A 33 -6.23 11.52 5.94
N ILE A 34 -5.18 12.09 6.54
CA ILE A 34 -3.99 11.36 6.98
C ILE A 34 -4.02 11.27 8.50
N VAL A 35 -3.66 10.09 9.01
CA VAL A 35 -3.47 9.83 10.44
C VAL A 35 -2.14 9.08 10.65
N ARG A 36 -1.58 9.21 11.85
CA ARG A 36 -0.42 8.42 12.29
C ARG A 36 -0.87 7.30 13.21
N ALA A 37 -0.25 6.14 13.06
CA ALA A 37 -0.45 5.02 13.97
C ALA A 37 0.88 4.34 14.26
N LYS A 38 0.93 3.63 15.40
CA LYS A 38 2.05 2.77 15.77
C LYS A 38 1.60 1.32 15.81
N ASP A 39 2.47 0.43 15.42
CA ASP A 39 2.27 -1.00 15.64
C ASP A 39 2.50 -1.32 17.12
N VAL A 40 1.52 -1.98 17.73
CA VAL A 40 1.58 -2.47 19.12
C VAL A 40 1.55 -3.99 19.18
N GLY A 41 1.63 -4.64 18.03
CA GLY A 41 1.68 -6.10 17.89
C GLY A 41 3.07 -6.67 18.12
N ALA A 42 3.17 -7.97 17.91
CA ALA A 42 4.45 -8.69 18.02
C ALA A 42 5.39 -8.44 16.81
N THR A 43 4.90 -7.80 15.76
CA THR A 43 5.65 -7.46 14.55
C THR A 43 6.58 -6.28 14.74
N ASP A 44 6.21 -5.33 15.66
CA ASP A 44 7.02 -4.14 16.02
C ASP A 44 7.49 -3.32 14.81
N TYR A 45 6.56 -3.06 13.87
CA TYR A 45 6.85 -2.27 12.65
C TYR A 45 7.04 -0.76 12.91
N GLY A 46 6.97 -0.33 14.17
CA GLY A 46 7.16 1.06 14.55
C GLY A 46 5.96 1.94 14.22
N GLU A 47 6.22 3.11 13.65
CA GLU A 47 5.16 4.09 13.30
C GLU A 47 4.94 4.17 11.79
N GLY A 48 3.71 4.47 11.38
CA GLY A 48 3.33 4.68 9.99
C GLY A 48 2.30 5.80 9.80
N GLU A 49 2.20 6.29 8.57
CA GLU A 49 1.13 7.21 8.14
C GLU A 49 0.13 6.46 7.25
N PHE A 50 -1.15 6.82 7.40
CA PHE A 50 -2.26 6.18 6.73
C PHE A 50 -3.19 7.23 6.11
N ILE A 51 -3.65 6.97 4.88
CA ILE A 51 -4.56 7.85 4.13
C ILE A 51 -5.92 7.19 3.93
N TYR A 52 -7.01 7.97 4.12
CA TYR A 52 -8.38 7.48 3.99
C TYR A 52 -8.87 7.51 2.55
N VAL A 53 -9.35 6.37 2.07
CA VAL A 53 -9.77 6.15 0.68
C VAL A 53 -10.98 5.24 0.56
N LYS A 54 -11.48 5.06 -0.68
CA LYS A 54 -12.40 3.98 -1.06
C LYS A 54 -11.64 2.69 -1.32
N GLY A 55 -12.35 1.57 -1.26
CA GLY A 55 -11.88 0.30 -1.77
C GLY A 55 -11.95 0.18 -3.29
N VAL A 56 -11.40 -0.91 -3.79
CA VAL A 56 -11.38 -1.25 -5.22
C VAL A 56 -11.74 -2.73 -5.40
N ALA A 57 -12.47 -3.06 -6.47
CA ALA A 57 -12.80 -4.44 -6.79
C ALA A 57 -11.54 -5.32 -6.81
N SER A 58 -11.63 -6.48 -6.17
CA SER A 58 -10.50 -7.42 -5.99
C SER A 58 -9.36 -6.90 -5.10
N GLY A 59 -9.61 -5.86 -4.30
CA GLY A 59 -8.70 -5.42 -3.25
C GLY A 59 -8.39 -6.55 -2.27
N ALA A 60 -7.21 -6.56 -1.71
CA ALA A 60 -6.80 -7.56 -0.73
C ALA A 60 -5.81 -6.96 0.26
N VAL A 61 -5.74 -7.50 1.46
CA VAL A 61 -4.74 -7.11 2.45
C VAL A 61 -3.34 -7.24 1.86
N GLY A 62 -2.51 -6.23 2.03
CA GLY A 62 -1.18 -6.15 1.46
C GLY A 62 -1.13 -5.72 -0.01
N ALA A 63 -2.26 -5.60 -0.71
CA ALA A 63 -2.22 -5.15 -2.10
C ALA A 63 -1.69 -3.71 -2.19
N TRP A 64 -0.81 -3.48 -3.17
CA TRP A 64 -0.40 -2.15 -3.57
C TRP A 64 -1.52 -1.49 -4.35
N ALA A 65 -1.90 -0.29 -3.98
CA ALA A 65 -2.97 0.45 -4.61
C ALA A 65 -2.56 1.89 -4.91
N GLY A 66 -2.86 2.33 -6.13
CA GLY A 66 -2.86 3.74 -6.47
C GLY A 66 -4.08 4.43 -5.88
N TYR A 67 -3.96 5.70 -5.51
CA TYR A 67 -5.07 6.47 -4.97
C TYR A 67 -5.12 7.89 -5.53
N GLU A 68 -6.33 8.44 -5.58
CA GLU A 68 -6.59 9.82 -5.91
C GLU A 68 -7.42 10.47 -4.81
N VAL A 69 -7.09 11.71 -4.49
CA VAL A 69 -7.78 12.49 -3.44
C VAL A 69 -8.47 13.72 -4.02
N GLU A 70 -8.67 13.72 -5.32
CA GLU A 70 -9.32 14.81 -6.05
C GLU A 70 -10.79 14.97 -5.63
N ALA A 71 -11.33 16.16 -5.86
CA ALA A 71 -12.73 16.44 -5.64
C ALA A 71 -13.61 15.87 -6.77
N GLY A 72 -14.86 15.57 -6.46
CA GLY A 72 -15.85 15.11 -7.45
C GLY A 72 -16.01 13.59 -7.50
N ALA A 73 -16.35 13.04 -8.65
CA ALA A 73 -16.70 11.63 -8.81
C ALA A 73 -15.54 10.66 -8.56
N GLN A 74 -14.30 11.13 -8.71
CA GLN A 74 -13.08 10.35 -8.47
C GLN A 74 -12.53 10.49 -7.03
N ALA A 75 -13.19 11.29 -6.17
CA ALA A 75 -12.72 11.51 -4.82
C ALA A 75 -12.49 10.20 -4.05
N GLY A 76 -11.28 10.03 -3.56
CA GLY A 76 -10.87 8.83 -2.82
C GLY A 76 -10.78 7.56 -3.64
N ALA A 77 -10.87 7.62 -4.98
CA ALA A 77 -10.77 6.44 -5.83
C ALA A 77 -9.44 5.73 -5.64
N THR A 78 -9.47 4.41 -5.70
CA THR A 78 -8.28 3.55 -5.72
C THR A 78 -8.28 2.66 -6.95
N ILE A 79 -7.10 2.23 -7.34
CA ILE A 79 -6.86 1.24 -8.37
C ILE A 79 -5.78 0.28 -7.90
N LEU A 80 -5.92 -1.02 -8.15
CA LEU A 80 -4.81 -1.93 -7.88
C LEU A 80 -3.60 -1.54 -8.74
N ALA A 81 -2.45 -1.40 -8.10
CA ALA A 81 -1.21 -1.04 -8.77
C ALA A 81 -0.82 -2.11 -9.78
N VAL A 82 -0.48 -1.69 -10.98
CA VAL A 82 -0.12 -2.57 -12.10
C VAL A 82 0.89 -1.87 -12.99
N ALA A 83 1.65 -2.64 -13.77
CA ALA A 83 2.64 -2.13 -14.73
C ALA A 83 2.10 -0.95 -15.57
N ASN A 84 2.97 -0.01 -15.86
CA ASN A 84 2.67 1.27 -16.52
C ASN A 84 1.82 2.24 -15.68
N GLY A 85 1.77 2.07 -14.36
CA GLY A 85 1.08 2.99 -13.46
C GLY A 85 1.71 4.38 -13.41
N ASN A 86 0.91 5.40 -13.09
CA ASN A 86 1.36 6.78 -12.89
C ASN A 86 0.49 7.45 -11.81
N TYR A 87 0.71 7.08 -10.56
CA TYR A 87 -0.09 7.53 -9.43
C TYR A 87 0.69 7.39 -8.10
N PRO A 88 0.28 8.12 -7.04
CA PRO A 88 0.74 7.85 -5.69
C PRO A 88 0.24 6.48 -5.24
N LEU A 89 1.02 5.81 -4.39
CA LEU A 89 0.80 4.43 -3.96
C LEU A 89 0.64 4.32 -2.45
N GLY A 90 -0.05 3.28 -2.02
CA GLY A 90 -0.12 2.85 -0.63
C GLY A 90 -0.40 1.34 -0.53
N LEU A 91 -0.28 0.82 0.67
CA LEU A 91 -0.54 -0.59 0.99
C LEU A 91 -1.92 -0.73 1.64
N MET A 92 -2.72 -1.68 1.18
CA MET A 92 -3.97 -2.03 1.83
C MET A 92 -3.70 -2.77 3.14
N VAL A 93 -4.04 -2.17 4.27
CA VAL A 93 -3.88 -2.80 5.60
C VAL A 93 -5.12 -3.55 6.05
N SER A 94 -6.22 -3.42 5.33
CA SER A 94 -7.49 -4.12 5.53
C SER A 94 -8.09 -4.54 4.19
N LEU A 95 -9.12 -5.38 4.23
CA LEU A 95 -9.78 -5.91 3.03
C LEU A 95 -10.73 -4.86 2.43
N LEU A 96 -10.21 -4.02 1.54
CA LEU A 96 -10.96 -3.00 0.80
C LEU A 96 -11.30 -3.52 -0.61
N ASP A 97 -12.14 -4.55 -0.72
CA ASP A 97 -12.38 -5.32 -1.94
C ASP A 97 -13.61 -4.89 -2.75
N ALA A 98 -14.30 -3.85 -2.30
CA ALA A 98 -15.42 -3.24 -3.01
C ALA A 98 -15.32 -1.71 -3.07
N THR A 99 -15.84 -1.11 -4.14
CA THR A 99 -15.90 0.37 -4.30
C THR A 99 -16.85 1.05 -3.31
N THR A 100 -17.61 0.28 -2.55
CA THR A 100 -18.46 0.73 -1.44
C THR A 100 -17.78 0.67 -0.09
N ASP A 101 -16.57 0.12 -0.03
CA ASP A 101 -15.78 0.03 1.18
C ASP A 101 -14.98 1.32 1.40
N PHE A 102 -14.73 1.64 2.66
CA PHE A 102 -13.95 2.79 3.08
C PHE A 102 -12.97 2.37 4.16
N GLY A 103 -11.72 2.81 4.04
CA GLY A 103 -10.67 2.46 4.98
C GLY A 103 -9.35 3.16 4.68
N TRP A 104 -8.28 2.56 5.11
CA TRP A 104 -6.96 3.18 5.12
C TRP A 104 -5.96 2.43 4.25
N LEU A 105 -5.14 3.20 3.51
CA LEU A 105 -3.89 2.71 2.93
C LEU A 105 -2.72 3.23 3.76
N GLN A 106 -1.74 2.38 4.03
CA GLN A 106 -0.46 2.81 4.59
C GLN A 106 0.37 3.50 3.52
N ILE A 107 0.86 4.70 3.80
CA ILE A 107 1.66 5.52 2.87
C ILE A 107 3.05 5.82 3.40
N SER A 108 3.37 5.49 4.65
CA SER A 108 4.71 5.66 5.22
C SER A 108 4.95 4.66 6.34
N GLY A 109 6.20 4.32 6.56
CA GLY A 109 6.67 3.39 7.59
C GLY A 109 6.98 1.99 7.04
N HIS A 110 7.27 1.07 7.95
CA HIS A 110 7.49 -0.34 7.65
C HIS A 110 6.15 -1.06 7.55
N GLY A 111 5.98 -1.96 6.60
CA GLY A 111 4.73 -2.67 6.40
C GLY A 111 4.88 -3.92 5.55
N VAL A 112 3.76 -4.61 5.33
CA VAL A 112 3.70 -5.81 4.50
C VAL A 112 2.91 -5.53 3.24
N GLY A 113 3.56 -5.75 2.09
CA GLY A 113 2.98 -5.66 0.77
C GLY A 113 2.96 -7.00 0.05
N LYS A 114 2.07 -7.16 -0.93
CA LYS A 114 2.13 -8.28 -1.85
C LYS A 114 3.35 -8.16 -2.75
N ALA A 115 4.17 -9.19 -2.77
CA ALA A 115 5.34 -9.29 -3.63
C ALA A 115 5.40 -10.66 -4.31
N LEU A 116 5.99 -10.72 -5.49
CA LEU A 116 6.21 -11.98 -6.19
C LEU A 116 7.30 -12.80 -5.46
N THR A 117 7.39 -14.07 -5.83
CA THR A 117 8.37 -15.01 -5.24
C THR A 117 9.80 -14.53 -5.49
N LEU A 118 10.65 -14.67 -4.48
CA LEU A 118 12.05 -14.25 -4.46
C LEU A 118 12.30 -12.75 -4.30
N PHE A 119 11.28 -11.96 -3.99
CA PHE A 119 11.44 -10.54 -3.62
C PHE A 119 12.42 -10.42 -2.45
N GLY A 120 13.50 -9.69 -2.66
CA GLY A 120 14.66 -9.66 -1.77
C GLY A 120 14.71 -8.48 -0.82
N ASP A 121 15.63 -8.59 0.15
CA ASP A 121 15.97 -7.50 1.06
C ASP A 121 16.66 -6.36 0.30
N ASN A 122 16.34 -5.11 0.68
CA ASN A 122 16.85 -3.88 0.07
C ASN A 122 16.62 -3.76 -1.46
N GLY A 123 15.82 -4.65 -2.06
CA GLY A 123 15.46 -4.62 -3.47
C GLY A 123 14.67 -3.36 -3.83
N VAL A 124 14.92 -2.83 -5.03
CA VAL A 124 14.08 -1.78 -5.61
C VAL A 124 12.74 -2.40 -5.99
N CYS A 125 11.65 -1.75 -5.63
CA CYS A 125 10.31 -2.22 -5.97
C CYS A 125 9.92 -1.79 -7.38
N TYR A 126 9.37 -2.73 -8.15
CA TYR A 126 8.81 -2.47 -9.48
C TYR A 126 7.35 -2.93 -9.53
N LEU A 127 6.53 -2.22 -10.28
CA LEU A 127 5.18 -2.68 -10.62
C LEU A 127 5.26 -3.93 -11.50
N THR A 128 4.26 -4.79 -11.41
CA THR A 128 4.18 -6.03 -12.17
C THR A 128 2.88 -6.10 -12.97
N SER A 129 2.77 -7.07 -13.89
CA SER A 129 1.50 -7.38 -14.55
C SER A 129 0.47 -8.02 -13.62
N THR A 130 0.89 -8.50 -12.43
CA THR A 130 -0.01 -8.99 -11.40
C THR A 130 -0.51 -7.84 -10.56
N ALA A 131 -1.77 -7.45 -10.76
CA ALA A 131 -2.36 -6.29 -10.09
C ALA A 131 -2.26 -6.39 -8.56
N GLY A 132 -1.78 -5.32 -7.94
CA GLY A 132 -1.59 -5.22 -6.49
C GLY A 132 -0.33 -5.89 -5.96
N SER A 133 0.54 -6.46 -6.80
CA SER A 133 1.80 -7.09 -6.40
C SER A 133 3.01 -6.37 -7.01
N VAL A 134 4.13 -6.39 -6.30
CA VAL A 134 5.42 -5.83 -6.75
C VAL A 134 6.47 -6.93 -6.89
N ASP A 135 7.59 -6.59 -7.51
CA ASP A 135 8.75 -7.47 -7.64
C ASP A 135 10.03 -6.62 -7.55
N ASP A 136 11.19 -7.27 -7.33
CA ASP A 136 12.51 -6.65 -7.44
C ASP A 136 13.17 -6.90 -8.81
N ALA A 137 12.53 -7.67 -9.68
CA ALA A 137 12.94 -7.82 -11.06
C ALA A 137 12.76 -6.50 -11.84
N SER A 138 13.88 -5.97 -12.36
CA SER A 138 13.89 -4.67 -13.01
C SER A 138 13.02 -4.63 -14.28
N VAL A 139 12.05 -3.70 -14.29
CA VAL A 139 11.23 -3.39 -15.46
C VAL A 139 11.35 -1.89 -15.76
N ILE A 140 11.70 -1.56 -17.01
CA ILE A 140 11.85 -0.17 -17.43
C ILE A 140 10.49 0.55 -17.37
N GLY A 141 10.43 1.67 -16.64
CA GLY A 141 9.24 2.49 -16.52
C GLY A 141 8.31 2.11 -15.35
N ASP A 142 8.57 1.03 -14.65
CA ASP A 142 7.71 0.53 -13.57
C ASP A 142 8.31 0.67 -12.15
N VAL A 143 9.35 1.48 -12.00
CA VAL A 143 9.96 1.73 -10.69
C VAL A 143 8.97 2.38 -9.74
N ILE A 144 8.91 1.85 -8.52
CA ILE A 144 8.24 2.50 -7.41
C ILE A 144 9.28 3.31 -6.63
N HIS A 145 9.13 4.61 -6.68
CA HIS A 145 9.98 5.53 -5.92
C HIS A 145 9.58 5.54 -4.43
N ASN A 146 10.56 5.78 -3.57
CA ASN A 146 10.38 5.85 -2.11
C ASN A 146 9.83 4.56 -1.50
N ALA A 147 10.19 3.41 -2.09
CA ALA A 147 9.89 2.09 -1.58
C ALA A 147 11.09 1.17 -1.76
N LYS A 148 11.32 0.31 -0.79
CA LYS A 148 12.35 -0.73 -0.82
C LYS A 148 11.85 -2.00 -0.16
N GLY A 149 12.34 -3.14 -0.62
CA GLY A 149 12.24 -4.40 0.11
C GLY A 149 12.92 -4.30 1.47
N ALA A 150 12.35 -4.92 2.48
CA ALA A 150 12.86 -4.94 3.86
C ALA A 150 12.80 -6.36 4.46
N ASN A 151 12.71 -7.38 3.62
CA ASN A 151 12.73 -8.78 4.08
C ASN A 151 14.10 -9.15 4.63
N GLY A 152 14.17 -9.82 5.76
CA GLY A 152 15.43 -10.36 6.28
C GLY A 152 16.03 -11.50 5.41
N ALA A 153 15.26 -12.04 4.48
CA ALA A 153 15.66 -13.00 3.44
C ALA A 153 14.64 -12.95 2.30
N ALA A 154 15.06 -13.32 1.08
CA ALA A 154 14.14 -13.39 -0.06
C ALA A 154 12.93 -14.28 0.28
N ASN A 155 11.74 -13.81 -0.04
CA ASN A 155 10.53 -14.58 0.20
C ASN A 155 10.49 -15.83 -0.71
N THR A 156 10.01 -16.92 -0.17
CA THR A 156 9.87 -18.19 -0.91
C THR A 156 8.42 -18.43 -1.36
N VAL A 157 7.49 -17.57 -0.98
CA VAL A 157 6.05 -17.71 -1.24
C VAL A 157 5.56 -16.40 -1.83
N GLY A 158 4.95 -16.43 -3.00
CA GLY A 158 4.22 -15.29 -3.54
C GLY A 158 3.04 -14.92 -2.61
N ASP A 159 2.58 -13.69 -2.70
CA ASP A 159 1.49 -13.09 -1.90
C ASP A 159 1.76 -12.90 -0.39
N LEU A 160 1.59 -11.69 0.11
CA LEU A 160 1.76 -11.28 1.52
C LEU A 160 3.12 -11.65 2.12
N ALA A 161 4.17 -11.62 1.33
CA ALA A 161 5.49 -12.05 1.77
C ALA A 161 6.55 -10.95 1.68
N GLY A 162 6.21 -9.77 1.18
CA GLY A 162 7.14 -8.65 1.06
C GLY A 162 7.03 -7.71 2.27
N GLU A 163 8.00 -7.72 3.18
CA GLU A 163 8.22 -6.57 4.05
C GLU A 163 8.83 -5.45 3.24
N VAL A 164 8.34 -4.24 3.45
CA VAL A 164 8.77 -3.07 2.69
C VAL A 164 8.86 -1.84 3.59
N ASP A 165 9.85 -1.00 3.32
CA ASP A 165 9.93 0.35 3.84
C ASP A 165 9.41 1.33 2.80
N ILE A 166 8.42 2.13 3.15
CA ILE A 166 7.79 3.09 2.27
C ILE A 166 7.78 4.49 2.87
N ASN A 167 7.88 5.50 2.01
CA ASN A 167 7.74 6.90 2.40
C ASN A 167 7.03 7.68 1.30
N ARG A 168 5.68 7.63 1.30
CA ARG A 168 4.82 8.21 0.26
C ARG A 168 5.24 7.74 -1.13
N PRO A 169 5.16 6.42 -1.38
CA PRO A 169 5.61 5.84 -2.63
C PRO A 169 4.75 6.32 -3.80
N TYR A 170 5.36 6.37 -4.97
CA TYR A 170 4.68 6.69 -6.22
C TYR A 170 5.33 5.98 -7.40
N CYS A 171 4.60 5.79 -8.46
CA CYS A 171 5.13 5.27 -9.71
C CYS A 171 4.95 6.30 -10.82
N GLU A 172 5.88 6.30 -11.77
CA GLU A 172 5.85 7.11 -12.99
C GLU A 172 6.09 6.18 -14.19
N ASN A 173 5.17 6.20 -15.13
CA ASN A 173 5.42 5.55 -16.42
C ASN A 173 6.37 6.43 -17.23
N ARG A 174 7.68 6.27 -17.03
CA ARG A 174 8.68 6.91 -17.87
C ARG A 174 8.96 6.00 -19.08
N VAL A 175 8.23 6.20 -20.13
CA VAL A 175 8.67 5.73 -21.44
C VAL A 175 10.01 6.39 -21.70
N SER A 176 11.09 5.60 -21.77
CA SER A 176 12.42 6.10 -22.14
C SER A 176 12.28 6.84 -23.47
N LEU A 177 12.39 8.16 -23.42
CA LEU A 177 12.61 8.93 -24.63
C LEU A 177 14.05 8.60 -25.06
N THR A 178 14.21 7.55 -25.87
CA THR A 178 15.43 7.36 -26.64
C THR A 178 15.55 8.50 -27.62
N ASN A 179 16.43 9.46 -27.32
CA ASN A 179 16.94 10.40 -28.31
C ASN A 179 17.76 9.65 -29.34
#